data_5613335aeaa0644ba659f85674dc70a9
#
_entry.id   5613335aeaa0644ba659f85674dc70a9
#
_cell.length_a   1.000
_cell.length_b   1.000
_cell.length_c   1.000
_cell.angle_alpha   90.00
_cell.angle_beta   90.00
_cell.angle_gamma   90.00
#
_symmetry.space_group_name_H-M   'P 1'
#
loop_
_entity.id
_entity.type
_entity.pdbx_description
1 polymer ?
#
loop_
_entity_poly.entity_id
_entity_poly.type
_entity_poly.pdbx_seq_one_letter_code
_entity_poly.pdbx_strand_id
1 'polypeptide(L)'
;MQRDCSGRPLRLFLTFYRPHRRLFALDLLFSLLSCLADLAFPYVSRQAMQHLLPLGLFRTFFAVMAALLAAYLLKAVFKYAVTVIGHQCGVLIEADMRQELFEHLQTMSFRFFDCNRTGVLMSRMTSDLFSITELAHHGPEYLLTAVVTLGGALAILAPICWQLALVLLLLVPLSLWITIRQRKRMNDANVAVKRRQAEINTVIESGISGVRTAKAFTNEAVEREKFLACNDRYKHSKTDWYRAMGVFQGGMEFTMSAMQVVVIALGGAYIMRGQIDYIDLITFSLYVTTFISPIRTLVNFMEVFTDGTAGFQRFLELMRVQPDIADAPDARPLPTVRGQVDYNDVSFDYAEGATVLSHVDLHIAPGETLAVVGPSGGGKTTLCQLLPRFYDVTSGSVCIDGIDVRTVTQASLRRCVGVLQQEVFLFADTIRENIRYGRPDATDAEIEQAARYAEIDREIRAMPDGYDTYVGERGVMLSGGQKQRLSIARLFLKNPQILILDEATSALDSVTEQRIQNALDTLARGRTCIIIAHRLSTVQGADRVAVIDGAHVCEQGTPAELIARDGKYAALCRAQHLI
;
A
#
# COMPACT_ATOMS: atom_id res chain seq x y z
N MET A 1 8.08 11.42 14.50
CA MET A 1 9.53 11.09 14.68
C MET A 1 9.77 9.82 13.87
N GLN A 2 10.38 9.94 12.69
CA GLN A 2 10.64 8.77 11.83
C GLN A 2 11.59 7.81 12.55
N ARG A 3 11.24 6.53 12.58
CA ARG A 3 12.09 5.48 13.17
C ARG A 3 13.28 5.22 12.24
N ASP A 4 14.46 5.06 12.83
CA ASP A 4 15.63 4.60 12.08
C ASP A 4 15.44 3.13 11.66
N CYS A 5 15.22 2.91 10.37
CA CYS A 5 14.98 1.59 9.78
C CYS A 5 16.26 0.86 9.35
N SER A 6 17.46 1.36 9.69
CA SER A 6 18.75 0.75 9.33
C SER A 6 19.10 -0.51 10.14
N GLY A 7 18.38 -0.76 11.25
CA GLY A 7 18.63 -1.86 12.18
C GLY A 7 18.24 -3.26 11.67
N ARG A 8 18.53 -4.30 12.50
CA ARG A 8 18.10 -5.68 12.23
C ARG A 8 16.56 -5.78 12.25
N PRO A 9 15.92 -6.48 11.28
CA PRO A 9 14.48 -6.55 11.14
C PRO A 9 13.74 -6.92 12.45
N LEU A 10 14.20 -7.92 13.16
CA LEU A 10 13.57 -8.36 14.41
C LEU A 10 13.59 -7.27 15.50
N ARG A 11 14.69 -6.53 15.63
CA ARG A 11 14.76 -5.42 16.61
C ARG A 11 13.80 -4.29 16.24
N LEU A 12 13.70 -3.97 14.95
CA LEU A 12 12.79 -2.95 14.44
C LEU A 12 11.33 -3.37 14.68
N PHE A 13 10.99 -4.63 14.36
CA PHE A 13 9.67 -5.18 14.62
C PHE A 13 9.27 -5.02 16.10
N LEU A 14 10.16 -5.36 17.01
CA LEU A 14 9.91 -5.22 18.45
C LEU A 14 9.73 -3.77 18.93
N THR A 15 10.19 -2.77 18.17
CA THR A 15 9.96 -1.36 18.55
C THR A 15 8.50 -0.95 18.42
N PHE A 16 7.71 -1.61 17.56
CA PHE A 16 6.29 -1.32 17.39
C PHE A 16 5.43 -1.76 18.58
N TYR A 17 5.93 -2.69 19.42
CA TYR A 17 5.24 -3.05 20.67
C TYR A 17 5.43 -2.02 21.80
N ARG A 18 6.47 -1.18 21.76
CA ARG A 18 6.79 -0.26 22.87
C ARG A 18 5.65 0.66 23.27
N PRO A 19 4.90 1.30 22.33
CA PRO A 19 3.75 2.13 22.68
C PRO A 19 2.63 1.30 23.32
N HIS A 20 2.45 0.06 22.88
CA HIS A 20 1.31 -0.82 23.21
C HIS A 20 1.67 -1.92 24.22
N ARG A 21 2.80 -1.81 24.92
CA ARG A 21 3.35 -2.84 25.82
C ARG A 21 2.39 -3.33 26.90
N ARG A 22 1.47 -2.49 27.34
CA ARG A 22 0.47 -2.87 28.36
C ARG A 22 -0.56 -3.82 27.80
N LEU A 23 -1.10 -3.54 26.62
CA LEU A 23 -2.06 -4.41 25.93
C LEU A 23 -1.42 -5.75 25.59
N PHE A 24 -0.20 -5.72 25.05
CA PHE A 24 0.57 -6.92 24.74
C PHE A 24 0.85 -7.79 25.97
N ALA A 25 1.23 -7.19 27.10
CA ALA A 25 1.46 -7.93 28.34
C ALA A 25 0.16 -8.53 28.90
N LEU A 26 -0.97 -7.83 28.82
CA LEU A 26 -2.29 -8.34 29.22
C LEU A 26 -2.74 -9.51 28.34
N ASP A 27 -2.53 -9.43 27.04
CA ASP A 27 -2.83 -10.49 26.08
C ASP A 27 -2.07 -11.78 26.43
N LEU A 28 -0.75 -11.70 26.62
CA LEU A 28 0.07 -12.83 27.03
C LEU A 28 -0.31 -13.36 28.43
N LEU A 29 -0.69 -12.49 29.36
CA LEU A 29 -1.14 -12.91 30.70
C LEU A 29 -2.44 -13.72 30.62
N PHE A 30 -3.45 -13.23 29.89
CA PHE A 30 -4.72 -13.95 29.74
C PHE A 30 -4.55 -15.24 28.92
N SER A 31 -3.66 -15.26 27.94
CA SER A 31 -3.27 -16.47 27.22
C SER A 31 -2.63 -17.50 28.15
N LEU A 32 -1.72 -17.08 29.03
CA LEU A 32 -1.11 -17.94 30.04
C LEU A 32 -2.15 -18.50 31.02
N LEU A 33 -3.03 -17.66 31.53
CA LEU A 33 -4.11 -18.09 32.45
C LEU A 33 -5.07 -19.08 31.79
N SER A 34 -5.36 -18.89 30.51
CA SER A 34 -6.15 -19.84 29.72
C SER A 34 -5.47 -21.20 29.59
N CYS A 35 -4.16 -21.22 29.31
CA CYS A 35 -3.36 -22.46 29.22
C CYS A 35 -3.30 -23.18 30.58
N LEU A 36 -3.13 -22.44 31.68
CA LEU A 36 -3.13 -23.03 33.04
C LEU A 36 -4.48 -23.68 33.40
N ALA A 37 -5.60 -23.10 32.96
CA ALA A 37 -6.92 -23.70 33.13
C ALA A 37 -7.06 -25.03 32.36
N ASP A 38 -6.50 -25.13 31.15
CA ASP A 38 -6.47 -26.37 30.38
C ASP A 38 -5.61 -27.45 31.03
N LEU A 39 -4.49 -27.07 31.61
CA LEU A 39 -3.61 -28.00 32.33
C LEU A 39 -4.19 -28.44 33.65
N ALA A 40 -4.92 -27.57 34.33
CA ALA A 40 -5.51 -27.84 35.65
C ALA A 40 -6.61 -28.92 35.60
N PHE A 41 -7.40 -28.96 34.53
CA PHE A 41 -8.57 -29.86 34.46
C PHE A 41 -8.21 -31.35 34.58
N PRO A 42 -7.31 -31.93 33.75
CA PRO A 42 -6.98 -33.35 33.90
C PRO A 42 -6.30 -33.65 35.22
N TYR A 43 -5.44 -32.72 35.70
CA TYR A 43 -4.72 -32.90 36.97
C TYR A 43 -5.69 -32.92 38.18
N VAL A 44 -6.56 -31.93 38.32
CA VAL A 44 -7.50 -31.83 39.43
C VAL A 44 -8.53 -32.96 39.36
N SER A 45 -8.98 -33.33 38.13
CA SER A 45 -9.88 -34.48 37.94
C SER A 45 -9.24 -35.78 38.42
N ARG A 46 -7.96 -36.00 38.12
CA ARG A 46 -7.20 -37.15 38.62
C ARG A 46 -7.17 -37.17 40.14
N GLN A 47 -6.77 -36.08 40.79
CA GLN A 47 -6.69 -35.97 42.24
C GLN A 47 -8.07 -36.23 42.91
N ALA A 48 -9.12 -35.67 42.32
CA ALA A 48 -10.47 -35.87 42.80
C ALA A 48 -10.94 -37.34 42.69
N MET A 49 -10.62 -38.01 41.54
CA MET A 49 -10.98 -39.42 41.35
C MET A 49 -10.15 -40.36 42.22
N GLN A 50 -8.86 -40.09 42.43
CA GLN A 50 -7.98 -40.96 43.23
C GLN A 50 -8.21 -40.83 44.74
N HIS A 51 -8.55 -39.64 45.24
CA HIS A 51 -8.61 -39.40 46.69
C HIS A 51 -10.03 -39.23 47.24
N LEU A 52 -10.95 -38.60 46.51
CA LEU A 52 -12.27 -38.28 47.05
C LEU A 52 -13.30 -39.41 46.82
N LEU A 53 -13.26 -40.07 45.67
CA LEU A 53 -14.22 -41.15 45.37
C LEU A 53 -14.02 -42.39 46.25
N PRO A 54 -12.78 -42.93 46.48
CA PRO A 54 -12.59 -44.08 47.35
C PRO A 54 -12.95 -43.83 48.79
N LEU A 55 -12.85 -42.57 49.24
CA LEU A 55 -13.23 -42.17 50.61
C LEU A 55 -14.72 -41.86 50.75
N GLY A 56 -15.53 -41.98 49.70
CA GLY A 56 -16.96 -41.69 49.72
C GLY A 56 -17.32 -40.20 49.92
N LEU A 57 -16.34 -39.29 49.68
CA LEU A 57 -16.50 -37.84 49.88
C LEU A 57 -17.23 -37.19 48.67
N PHE A 58 -18.42 -37.69 48.35
CA PHE A 58 -19.15 -37.27 47.13
C PHE A 58 -19.47 -35.76 47.10
N ARG A 59 -19.84 -35.17 48.28
CA ARG A 59 -20.12 -33.73 48.33
C ARG A 59 -18.89 -32.90 47.93
N THR A 60 -17.70 -33.26 48.42
CA THR A 60 -16.45 -32.58 48.09
C THR A 60 -16.08 -32.83 46.62
N PHE A 61 -16.29 -34.04 46.11
CA PHE A 61 -16.06 -34.36 44.70
C PHE A 61 -16.91 -33.47 43.78
N PHE A 62 -18.24 -33.37 44.03
CA PHE A 62 -19.10 -32.51 43.20
C PHE A 62 -18.80 -31.02 43.40
N ALA A 63 -18.37 -30.58 44.56
CA ALA A 63 -17.90 -29.21 44.78
C ALA A 63 -16.64 -28.90 43.95
N VAL A 64 -15.66 -29.82 43.86
CA VAL A 64 -14.49 -29.70 43.02
C VAL A 64 -14.87 -29.66 41.54
N MET A 65 -15.81 -30.51 41.09
CA MET A 65 -16.29 -30.48 39.70
C MET A 65 -17.00 -29.15 39.36
N ALA A 66 -17.81 -28.63 40.31
CA ALA A 66 -18.43 -27.31 40.13
C ALA A 66 -17.39 -26.17 40.08
N ALA A 67 -16.33 -26.26 40.91
CA ALA A 67 -15.21 -25.29 40.84
C ALA A 67 -14.45 -25.36 39.50
N LEU A 68 -14.24 -26.56 38.95
CA LEU A 68 -13.66 -26.74 37.62
C LEU A 68 -14.57 -26.13 36.52
N LEU A 69 -15.88 -26.33 36.62
CA LEU A 69 -16.82 -25.70 35.67
C LEU A 69 -16.75 -24.16 35.76
N ALA A 70 -16.68 -23.61 36.99
CA ALA A 70 -16.48 -22.17 37.18
C ALA A 70 -15.13 -21.68 36.61
N ALA A 71 -14.06 -22.48 36.75
CA ALA A 71 -12.77 -22.18 36.16
C ALA A 71 -12.84 -22.17 34.61
N TYR A 72 -13.60 -23.07 33.98
CA TYR A 72 -13.85 -23.04 32.54
C TYR A 72 -14.70 -21.84 32.09
N LEU A 73 -15.66 -21.42 32.89
CA LEU A 73 -16.39 -20.18 32.63
C LEU A 73 -15.45 -18.96 32.68
N LEU A 74 -14.55 -18.92 33.65
CA LEU A 74 -13.52 -17.88 33.78
C LEU A 74 -12.53 -17.95 32.59
N LYS A 75 -12.14 -19.17 32.16
CA LYS A 75 -11.34 -19.36 30.95
C LYS A 75 -12.02 -18.77 29.71
N ALA A 76 -13.36 -18.92 29.58
CA ALA A 76 -14.09 -18.31 28.47
C ALA A 76 -13.95 -16.77 28.48
N VAL A 77 -13.97 -16.14 29.66
CA VAL A 77 -13.70 -14.71 29.83
C VAL A 77 -12.26 -14.37 29.43
N PHE A 78 -11.28 -15.18 29.84
CA PHE A 78 -9.89 -14.99 29.44
C PHE A 78 -9.73 -15.11 27.92
N LYS A 79 -10.36 -16.11 27.29
CA LYS A 79 -10.30 -16.26 25.83
C LYS A 79 -10.95 -15.09 25.09
N TYR A 80 -12.06 -14.56 25.61
CA TYR A 80 -12.64 -13.32 25.10
C TYR A 80 -11.66 -12.15 25.24
N ALA A 81 -11.02 -11.99 26.40
CA ALA A 81 -10.04 -10.93 26.64
C ALA A 81 -8.83 -11.04 25.69
N VAL A 82 -8.27 -12.24 25.50
CA VAL A 82 -7.20 -12.52 24.53
C VAL A 82 -7.62 -12.09 23.14
N THR A 83 -8.81 -12.51 22.69
CA THR A 83 -9.29 -12.16 21.36
C THR A 83 -9.42 -10.64 21.19
N VAL A 84 -10.06 -9.95 22.14
CA VAL A 84 -10.29 -8.50 22.04
C VAL A 84 -9.00 -7.70 22.19
N ILE A 85 -8.21 -7.98 23.24
CA ILE A 85 -7.01 -7.20 23.58
C ILE A 85 -5.88 -7.47 22.57
N GLY A 86 -5.69 -8.74 22.18
CA GLY A 86 -4.68 -9.13 21.19
C GLY A 86 -4.92 -8.47 19.84
N HIS A 87 -6.16 -8.58 19.31
CA HIS A 87 -6.50 -7.93 18.04
C HIS A 87 -6.45 -6.40 18.15
N GLN A 88 -6.88 -5.81 19.27
CA GLN A 88 -6.75 -4.36 19.50
C GLN A 88 -5.28 -3.91 19.48
N CYS A 89 -4.38 -4.67 20.10
CA CYS A 89 -2.95 -4.40 20.04
C CYS A 89 -2.43 -4.48 18.59
N GLY A 90 -2.86 -5.49 17.83
CA GLY A 90 -2.53 -5.64 16.41
C GLY A 90 -2.99 -4.45 15.57
N VAL A 91 -4.27 -4.05 15.71
CA VAL A 91 -4.84 -2.90 14.98
C VAL A 91 -4.09 -1.60 15.26
N LEU A 92 -3.68 -1.36 16.51
CA LEU A 92 -2.91 -0.16 16.86
C LEU A 92 -1.51 -0.19 16.23
N ILE A 93 -0.83 -1.35 16.24
CA ILE A 93 0.47 -1.52 15.54
C ILE A 93 0.31 -1.27 14.04
N GLU A 94 -0.76 -1.82 13.44
CA GLU A 94 -1.06 -1.60 12.01
C GLU A 94 -1.29 -0.13 11.69
N ALA A 95 -2.05 0.57 12.53
CA ALA A 95 -2.31 1.99 12.36
C ALA A 95 -1.02 2.82 12.41
N ASP A 96 -0.14 2.55 13.40
CA ASP A 96 1.15 3.21 13.53
C ASP A 96 2.03 2.96 12.28
N MET A 97 2.12 1.69 11.84
CA MET A 97 2.92 1.34 10.66
C MET A 97 2.36 1.96 9.38
N ARG A 98 1.03 1.98 9.22
CA ARG A 98 0.36 2.59 8.07
C ARG A 98 0.61 4.09 8.01
N GLN A 99 0.52 4.76 9.16
CA GLN A 99 0.80 6.19 9.26
C GLN A 99 2.26 6.49 8.90
N GLU A 100 3.23 5.78 9.50
CA GLU A 100 4.65 5.99 9.21
C GLU A 100 4.97 5.75 7.72
N LEU A 101 4.39 4.70 7.12
CA LEU A 101 4.59 4.40 5.71
C LEU A 101 3.95 5.47 4.80
N PHE A 102 2.75 5.95 5.14
CA PHE A 102 2.10 7.01 4.37
C PHE A 102 2.89 8.31 4.44
N GLU A 103 3.32 8.72 5.63
CA GLU A 103 4.16 9.92 5.82
C GLU A 103 5.47 9.79 5.04
N HIS A 104 6.10 8.61 5.06
CA HIS A 104 7.32 8.35 4.30
C HIS A 104 7.08 8.44 2.78
N LEU A 105 6.01 7.83 2.26
CA LEU A 105 5.66 7.93 0.84
C LEU A 105 5.41 9.37 0.38
N GLN A 106 4.86 10.24 1.24
CA GLN A 106 4.67 11.66 0.92
C GLN A 106 5.99 12.44 0.77
N THR A 107 7.11 11.90 1.26
CA THR A 107 8.44 12.51 1.07
C THR A 107 9.15 12.05 -0.21
N MET A 108 8.63 11.04 -0.90
CA MET A 108 9.26 10.49 -2.10
C MET A 108 9.18 11.43 -3.31
N SER A 109 10.18 11.33 -4.17
CA SER A 109 10.25 12.08 -5.44
C SER A 109 9.29 11.53 -6.50
N PHE A 110 9.03 12.31 -7.55
CA PHE A 110 8.25 11.87 -8.71
C PHE A 110 8.82 10.60 -9.34
N ARG A 111 10.15 10.51 -9.47
CA ARG A 111 10.85 9.34 -9.98
C ARG A 111 10.47 8.03 -9.26
N PHE A 112 10.29 8.10 -7.94
CA PHE A 112 9.85 6.95 -7.17
C PHE A 112 8.46 6.47 -7.64
N PHE A 113 7.52 7.38 -7.86
CA PHE A 113 6.16 7.05 -8.29
C PHE A 113 6.10 6.62 -9.76
N ASP A 114 6.99 7.12 -10.63
CA ASP A 114 7.10 6.65 -12.01
C ASP A 114 7.58 5.19 -12.10
N CYS A 115 8.50 4.80 -11.20
CA CYS A 115 9.03 3.44 -11.13
C CYS A 115 8.13 2.47 -10.35
N ASN A 116 7.20 2.97 -9.53
CA ASN A 116 6.38 2.14 -8.65
C ASN A 116 4.89 2.29 -8.95
N ARG A 117 4.24 1.21 -9.35
CA ARG A 117 2.79 1.21 -9.63
C ARG A 117 1.99 1.47 -8.36
N THR A 118 1.04 2.39 -8.40
CA THR A 118 0.17 2.75 -7.27
C THR A 118 -0.50 1.53 -6.63
N GLY A 119 -0.99 0.56 -7.44
CA GLY A 119 -1.62 -0.65 -6.93
C GLY A 119 -0.68 -1.52 -6.08
N VAL A 120 0.63 -1.54 -6.39
CA VAL A 120 1.63 -2.23 -5.57
C VAL A 120 1.81 -1.52 -4.23
N LEU A 121 1.93 -0.19 -4.23
CA LEU A 121 2.03 0.60 -3.00
C LEU A 121 0.78 0.45 -2.12
N MET A 122 -0.41 0.46 -2.71
CA MET A 122 -1.67 0.18 -1.98
C MET A 122 -1.65 -1.20 -1.32
N SER A 123 -1.22 -2.25 -2.04
CA SER A 123 -1.09 -3.60 -1.47
C SER A 123 -0.11 -3.65 -0.30
N ARG A 124 1.01 -2.88 -0.35
CA ARG A 124 1.94 -2.75 0.78
C ARG A 124 1.30 -2.12 2.01
N MET A 125 0.44 -1.11 1.80
CA MET A 125 -0.25 -0.38 2.87
C MET A 125 -1.48 -1.11 3.44
N THR A 126 -1.95 -2.17 2.78
CA THR A 126 -3.13 -2.94 3.19
C THR A 126 -2.77 -4.38 3.51
N SER A 127 -2.61 -5.23 2.49
CA SER A 127 -2.42 -6.68 2.67
C SER A 127 -1.14 -7.04 3.41
N ASP A 128 -0.02 -6.35 3.13
CA ASP A 128 1.24 -6.64 3.80
C ASP A 128 1.18 -6.22 5.27
N LEU A 129 0.60 -5.05 5.59
CA LEU A 129 0.42 -4.62 6.97
C LEU A 129 -0.52 -5.55 7.75
N PHE A 130 -1.59 -6.04 7.13
CA PHE A 130 -2.46 -7.04 7.73
C PHE A 130 -1.68 -8.31 8.10
N SER A 131 -0.86 -8.84 7.18
CA SER A 131 -0.04 -10.04 7.47
C SER A 131 0.98 -9.81 8.59
N ILE A 132 1.55 -8.60 8.68
CA ILE A 132 2.45 -8.21 9.77
C ILE A 132 1.71 -8.17 11.10
N THR A 133 0.50 -7.63 11.11
CA THR A 133 -0.36 -7.53 12.29
C THR A 133 -0.77 -8.90 12.82
N GLU A 134 -1.15 -9.82 11.94
CA GLU A 134 -1.42 -11.21 12.30
C GLU A 134 -0.20 -11.86 12.98
N LEU A 135 1.00 -11.62 12.45
CA LEU A 135 2.23 -12.08 13.12
C LEU A 135 2.45 -11.40 14.47
N ALA A 136 2.14 -10.11 14.58
CA ALA A 136 2.42 -9.33 15.78
C ALA A 136 1.63 -9.81 16.99
N HIS A 137 0.35 -10.18 16.86
CA HIS A 137 -0.42 -10.65 18.01
C HIS A 137 -0.48 -12.17 18.09
N HIS A 138 -0.72 -12.88 17.01
CA HIS A 138 -0.80 -14.33 17.03
C HIS A 138 0.57 -15.02 17.21
N GLY A 139 1.65 -14.42 16.71
CA GLY A 139 2.98 -15.03 16.80
C GLY A 139 3.40 -15.37 18.23
N PRO A 140 3.48 -14.40 19.13
CA PRO A 140 3.81 -14.62 20.53
C PRO A 140 2.77 -15.45 21.28
N GLU A 141 1.46 -15.24 21.04
CA GLU A 141 0.37 -16.02 21.64
C GLU A 141 0.50 -17.50 21.31
N TYR A 142 0.71 -17.86 20.04
CA TYR A 142 0.81 -19.25 19.60
C TYR A 142 2.02 -19.96 20.18
N LEU A 143 3.16 -19.28 20.23
CA LEU A 143 4.36 -19.84 20.85
C LEU A 143 4.19 -20.05 22.35
N LEU A 144 3.65 -19.06 23.06
CA LEU A 144 3.38 -19.16 24.48
C LEU A 144 2.43 -20.32 24.79
N THR A 145 1.30 -20.38 24.09
CA THR A 145 0.29 -21.44 24.26
C THR A 145 0.88 -22.82 24.00
N ALA A 146 1.66 -23.00 22.92
CA ALA A 146 2.24 -24.28 22.60
C ALA A 146 3.28 -24.72 23.63
N VAL A 147 4.20 -23.84 24.03
CA VAL A 147 5.25 -24.16 24.99
C VAL A 147 4.66 -24.46 26.36
N VAL A 148 3.72 -23.64 26.85
CA VAL A 148 3.13 -23.82 28.17
C VAL A 148 2.26 -25.07 28.22
N THR A 149 1.42 -25.31 27.21
CA THR A 149 0.49 -26.46 27.22
C THR A 149 1.24 -27.78 27.03
N LEU A 150 2.15 -27.89 26.03
CA LEU A 150 2.89 -29.13 25.78
C LEU A 150 3.91 -29.40 26.90
N GLY A 151 4.69 -28.40 27.28
CA GLY A 151 5.69 -28.52 28.33
C GLY A 151 5.06 -28.77 29.72
N GLY A 152 4.01 -28.02 30.05
CA GLY A 152 3.26 -28.17 31.29
C GLY A 152 2.60 -29.54 31.43
N ALA A 153 1.95 -30.04 30.39
CA ALA A 153 1.37 -31.36 30.36
C ALA A 153 2.42 -32.47 30.57
N LEU A 154 3.56 -32.39 29.83
CA LEU A 154 4.66 -33.34 30.02
C LEU A 154 5.24 -33.28 31.43
N ALA A 155 5.40 -32.10 32.01
CA ALA A 155 5.87 -31.93 33.40
C ALA A 155 4.91 -32.55 34.45
N ILE A 156 3.60 -32.52 34.19
CA ILE A 156 2.59 -33.14 35.04
C ILE A 156 2.54 -34.66 34.84
N LEU A 157 2.71 -35.15 33.61
CA LEU A 157 2.63 -36.57 33.30
C LEU A 157 3.91 -37.36 33.69
N ALA A 158 5.06 -36.73 33.63
CA ALA A 158 6.34 -37.40 33.94
C ALA A 158 6.43 -38.03 35.32
N PRO A 159 5.96 -37.41 36.44
CA PRO A 159 5.92 -38.04 37.75
C PRO A 159 4.95 -39.22 37.86
N ILE A 160 3.93 -39.28 37.00
CA ILE A 160 2.91 -40.35 37.02
C ILE A 160 3.48 -41.62 36.37
N CYS A 161 3.99 -41.48 35.13
CA CYS A 161 4.66 -42.57 34.42
C CYS A 161 5.63 -41.95 33.37
N TRP A 162 6.92 -41.89 33.74
CA TRP A 162 7.93 -41.24 32.92
C TRP A 162 8.12 -41.94 31.55
N GLN A 163 7.96 -43.28 31.54
CA GLN A 163 8.09 -44.06 30.29
C GLN A 163 7.00 -43.65 29.29
N LEU A 164 5.76 -43.52 29.72
CA LEU A 164 4.63 -43.13 28.90
C LEU A 164 4.73 -41.64 28.48
N ALA A 165 5.21 -40.79 29.41
CA ALA A 165 5.51 -39.39 29.08
C ALA A 165 6.65 -39.25 28.05
N LEU A 166 7.65 -40.12 28.09
CA LEU A 166 8.72 -40.15 27.08
C LEU A 166 8.17 -40.56 25.69
N VAL A 167 7.24 -41.52 25.64
CA VAL A 167 6.57 -41.89 24.39
C VAL A 167 5.85 -40.68 23.81
N LEU A 168 5.11 -39.92 24.62
CA LEU A 168 4.46 -38.68 24.17
C LEU A 168 5.47 -37.63 23.72
N LEU A 169 6.59 -37.45 24.45
CA LEU A 169 7.66 -36.53 24.06
C LEU A 169 8.27 -36.86 22.68
N LEU A 170 8.29 -38.14 22.29
CA LEU A 170 8.73 -38.58 20.96
C LEU A 170 7.63 -38.47 19.89
N LEU A 171 6.38 -38.77 20.26
CA LEU A 171 5.26 -38.75 19.32
C LEU A 171 4.85 -37.32 18.92
N VAL A 172 4.98 -36.34 19.81
CA VAL A 172 4.63 -34.94 19.51
C VAL A 172 5.52 -34.36 18.39
N PRO A 173 6.85 -34.40 18.45
CA PRO A 173 7.71 -33.95 17.35
C PRO A 173 7.48 -34.75 16.04
N LEU A 174 7.25 -36.04 16.14
CA LEU A 174 6.94 -36.89 14.97
C LEU A 174 5.63 -36.44 14.30
N SER A 175 4.60 -36.21 15.09
CA SER A 175 3.30 -35.71 14.58
C SER A 175 3.43 -34.32 13.96
N LEU A 176 4.19 -33.43 14.58
CA LEU A 176 4.52 -32.12 14.03
C LEU A 176 5.26 -32.23 12.70
N TRP A 177 6.27 -33.07 12.62
CA TRP A 177 7.05 -33.26 11.38
C TRP A 177 6.16 -33.77 10.22
N ILE A 178 5.32 -34.77 10.48
CA ILE A 178 4.36 -35.28 9.48
C ILE A 178 3.42 -34.18 9.03
N THR A 179 2.83 -33.46 9.98
CA THR A 179 1.85 -32.40 9.72
C THR A 179 2.48 -31.23 8.93
N ILE A 180 3.67 -30.78 9.31
CA ILE A 180 4.41 -29.72 8.60
C ILE A 180 4.75 -30.15 7.16
N ARG A 181 5.15 -31.42 6.95
CA ARG A 181 5.45 -31.93 5.60
C ARG A 181 4.21 -31.97 4.71
N GLN A 182 3.06 -32.38 5.25
CA GLN A 182 1.80 -32.38 4.53
C GLN A 182 1.30 -30.94 4.26
N ARG A 183 1.44 -30.04 5.24
CA ARG A 183 1.11 -28.62 5.08
C ARG A 183 1.92 -27.96 3.97
N LYS A 184 3.23 -28.26 3.88
CA LYS A 184 4.07 -27.75 2.79
C LYS A 184 3.53 -28.14 1.42
N ARG A 185 3.16 -29.41 1.21
CA ARG A 185 2.55 -29.86 -0.05
C ARG A 185 1.24 -29.13 -0.38
N MET A 186 0.40 -28.92 0.62
CA MET A 186 -0.84 -28.17 0.47
C MET A 186 -0.56 -26.71 0.10
N ASN A 187 0.45 -26.10 0.71
CA ASN A 187 0.85 -24.72 0.43
C ASN A 187 1.43 -24.57 -0.99
N ASP A 188 2.26 -25.52 -1.45
CA ASP A 188 2.78 -25.54 -2.82
C ASP A 188 1.63 -25.59 -3.85
N ALA A 189 0.62 -26.40 -3.59
CA ALA A 189 -0.59 -26.46 -4.41
C ALA A 189 -1.38 -25.14 -4.35
N ASN A 190 -1.46 -24.47 -3.19
CA ASN A 190 -2.11 -23.17 -3.04
C ASN A 190 -1.41 -22.06 -3.84
N VAL A 191 -0.08 -22.08 -3.88
CA VAL A 191 0.71 -21.15 -4.72
C VAL A 191 0.36 -21.34 -6.20
N ALA A 192 0.21 -22.58 -6.66
CA ALA A 192 -0.24 -22.86 -8.03
C ALA A 192 -1.64 -22.29 -8.29
N VAL A 193 -2.58 -22.43 -7.35
CA VAL A 193 -3.93 -21.83 -7.44
C VAL A 193 -3.84 -20.31 -7.54
N LYS A 194 -3.08 -19.64 -6.67
CA LYS A 194 -2.90 -18.17 -6.69
C LYS A 194 -2.36 -17.69 -8.04
N ARG A 195 -1.40 -18.42 -8.63
CA ARG A 195 -0.87 -18.12 -9.97
C ARG A 195 -1.95 -18.21 -11.04
N ARG A 196 -2.75 -19.29 -11.04
CA ARG A 196 -3.85 -19.45 -12.01
C ARG A 196 -4.96 -18.45 -11.80
N GLN A 197 -5.20 -18.04 -10.56
CA GLN A 197 -6.13 -16.96 -10.24
C GLN A 197 -5.67 -15.61 -10.80
N ALA A 198 -4.39 -15.30 -10.74
CA ALA A 198 -3.84 -14.10 -11.37
C ALA A 198 -4.02 -14.14 -12.91
N GLU A 199 -3.75 -15.30 -13.55
CA GLU A 199 -3.96 -15.48 -14.99
C GLU A 199 -5.44 -15.25 -15.38
N ILE A 200 -6.40 -15.82 -14.63
CA ILE A 200 -7.83 -15.64 -14.93
C ILE A 200 -8.29 -14.20 -14.69
N ASN A 201 -7.78 -13.55 -13.63
CA ASN A 201 -8.10 -12.14 -13.39
C ASN A 201 -7.64 -11.24 -14.54
N THR A 202 -6.45 -11.49 -15.10
CA THR A 202 -5.96 -10.75 -16.29
C THR A 202 -6.87 -10.96 -17.50
N VAL A 203 -7.35 -12.20 -17.74
CA VAL A 203 -8.27 -12.48 -18.85
C VAL A 203 -9.63 -11.80 -18.63
N ILE A 204 -10.15 -11.83 -17.40
CA ILE A 204 -11.40 -11.15 -17.04
C ILE A 204 -11.27 -9.64 -17.21
N GLU A 205 -10.21 -9.03 -16.67
CA GLU A 205 -9.95 -7.59 -16.77
C GLU A 205 -9.85 -7.16 -18.24
N SER A 206 -9.07 -7.88 -19.05
CA SER A 206 -8.94 -7.62 -20.48
C SER A 206 -10.27 -7.75 -21.21
N GLY A 207 -11.03 -8.83 -20.95
CA GLY A 207 -12.32 -9.09 -21.60
C GLY A 207 -13.39 -8.05 -21.23
N ILE A 208 -13.45 -7.62 -19.96
CA ILE A 208 -14.40 -6.60 -19.50
C ILE A 208 -14.01 -5.21 -20.01
N SER A 209 -12.73 -4.83 -19.86
CA SER A 209 -12.25 -3.52 -20.33
C SER A 209 -12.32 -3.39 -21.84
N GLY A 210 -12.06 -4.49 -22.56
CA GLY A 210 -12.12 -4.57 -24.02
C GLY A 210 -13.49 -4.90 -24.60
N VAL A 211 -14.56 -4.96 -23.81
CA VAL A 211 -15.89 -5.43 -24.26
C VAL A 211 -16.46 -4.64 -25.45
N ARG A 212 -16.21 -3.33 -25.48
CA ARG A 212 -16.63 -2.48 -26.62
C ARG A 212 -15.94 -2.87 -27.91
N THR A 213 -14.64 -3.14 -27.85
CA THR A 213 -13.83 -3.60 -28.97
C THR A 213 -14.28 -5.00 -29.43
N ALA A 214 -14.44 -5.94 -28.48
CA ALA A 214 -14.92 -7.28 -28.79
C ALA A 214 -16.27 -7.24 -29.54
N LYS A 215 -17.21 -6.42 -29.07
CA LYS A 215 -18.52 -6.21 -29.70
C LYS A 215 -18.41 -5.53 -31.07
N ALA A 216 -17.57 -4.49 -31.19
CA ALA A 216 -17.38 -3.77 -32.46
C ALA A 216 -16.82 -4.68 -33.57
N PHE A 217 -16.03 -5.68 -33.19
CA PHE A 217 -15.45 -6.66 -34.13
C PHE A 217 -16.21 -8.01 -34.14
N THR A 218 -17.29 -8.16 -33.38
CA THR A 218 -18.10 -9.39 -33.28
C THR A 218 -17.27 -10.62 -32.86
N ASN A 219 -16.31 -10.41 -31.93
CA ASN A 219 -15.33 -11.40 -31.49
C ASN A 219 -15.59 -11.93 -30.05
N GLU A 220 -16.83 -11.85 -29.57
CA GLU A 220 -17.19 -12.33 -28.23
C GLU A 220 -16.90 -13.85 -28.04
N ALA A 221 -17.01 -14.62 -29.14
CA ALA A 221 -16.69 -16.05 -29.11
C ALA A 221 -15.22 -16.32 -28.80
N VAL A 222 -14.30 -15.51 -29.34
CA VAL A 222 -12.86 -15.62 -29.11
C VAL A 222 -12.52 -15.32 -27.64
N GLU A 223 -13.09 -14.24 -27.08
CA GLU A 223 -12.88 -13.91 -25.68
C GLU A 223 -13.47 -14.97 -24.74
N ARG A 224 -14.61 -15.54 -25.07
CA ARG A 224 -15.21 -16.65 -24.32
C ARG A 224 -14.31 -17.89 -24.33
N GLU A 225 -13.71 -18.24 -25.46
CA GLU A 225 -12.81 -19.40 -25.56
C GLU A 225 -11.55 -19.20 -24.71
N LYS A 226 -10.93 -18.01 -24.76
CA LYS A 226 -9.80 -17.64 -23.89
C LYS A 226 -10.13 -17.79 -22.42
N PHE A 227 -11.31 -17.27 -22.01
CA PHE A 227 -11.77 -17.40 -20.63
C PHE A 227 -11.99 -18.86 -20.22
N LEU A 228 -12.68 -19.67 -21.04
CA LEU A 228 -12.95 -21.08 -20.74
C LEU A 228 -11.67 -21.88 -20.57
N ALA A 229 -10.68 -21.69 -21.45
CA ALA A 229 -9.38 -22.35 -21.35
C ALA A 229 -8.64 -21.98 -20.05
N CYS A 230 -8.68 -20.70 -19.66
CA CYS A 230 -8.06 -20.24 -18.43
C CYS A 230 -8.80 -20.75 -17.19
N ASN A 231 -10.13 -20.71 -17.21
CA ASN A 231 -10.98 -21.19 -16.12
C ASN A 231 -10.83 -22.71 -15.88
N ASP A 232 -10.65 -23.48 -16.94
CA ASP A 232 -10.41 -24.93 -16.80
C ASP A 232 -9.06 -25.21 -16.11
N ARG A 233 -7.99 -24.51 -16.48
CA ARG A 233 -6.68 -24.61 -15.79
C ARG A 233 -6.79 -24.23 -14.30
N TYR A 234 -7.54 -23.16 -13.98
CA TYR A 234 -7.81 -22.77 -12.59
C TYR A 234 -8.56 -23.86 -11.83
N LYS A 235 -9.63 -24.41 -12.41
CA LYS A 235 -10.44 -25.51 -11.85
C LYS A 235 -9.57 -26.71 -11.50
N HIS A 236 -8.69 -27.15 -12.40
CA HIS A 236 -7.77 -28.25 -12.15
C HIS A 236 -6.81 -27.96 -10.99
N SER A 237 -6.15 -26.80 -10.99
CA SER A 237 -5.24 -26.43 -9.91
C SER A 237 -5.96 -26.35 -8.55
N LYS A 238 -7.19 -25.85 -8.52
CA LYS A 238 -8.00 -25.78 -7.30
C LYS A 238 -8.43 -27.16 -6.80
N THR A 239 -8.73 -28.07 -7.71
CA THR A 239 -9.03 -29.48 -7.38
C THR A 239 -7.80 -30.17 -6.75
N ASP A 240 -6.61 -29.94 -7.30
CA ASP A 240 -5.37 -30.52 -6.75
C ASP A 240 -5.04 -29.96 -5.36
N TRP A 241 -5.30 -28.65 -5.14
CA TRP A 241 -5.18 -28.06 -3.81
C TRP A 241 -6.16 -28.70 -2.80
N TYR A 242 -7.44 -28.93 -3.19
CA TYR A 242 -8.40 -29.61 -2.32
C TYR A 242 -8.00 -31.05 -2.02
N ARG A 243 -7.38 -31.77 -2.97
CA ARG A 243 -6.82 -33.10 -2.74
C ARG A 243 -5.68 -33.05 -1.71
N ALA A 244 -4.76 -32.10 -1.86
CA ALA A 244 -3.67 -31.88 -0.91
C ALA A 244 -4.20 -31.50 0.48
N MET A 245 -5.23 -30.65 0.55
CA MET A 245 -5.93 -30.28 1.78
C MET A 245 -6.59 -31.48 2.45
N GLY A 246 -7.25 -32.34 1.69
CA GLY A 246 -7.85 -33.58 2.20
C GLY A 246 -6.81 -34.53 2.81
N VAL A 247 -5.66 -34.71 2.15
CA VAL A 247 -4.54 -35.49 2.70
C VAL A 247 -3.97 -34.85 3.99
N PHE A 248 -3.85 -33.53 4.02
CA PHE A 248 -3.40 -32.81 5.22
C PHE A 248 -4.36 -32.98 6.40
N GLN A 249 -5.67 -32.75 6.18
CA GLN A 249 -6.67 -32.84 7.26
C GLN A 249 -6.83 -34.28 7.76
N GLY A 250 -7.00 -35.22 6.85
CA GLY A 250 -7.14 -36.65 7.19
C GLY A 250 -5.87 -37.21 7.84
N GLY A 251 -4.70 -36.80 7.36
CA GLY A 251 -3.40 -37.20 7.95
C GLY A 251 -3.19 -36.64 9.36
N MET A 252 -3.58 -35.39 9.59
CA MET A 252 -3.51 -34.79 10.93
C MET A 252 -4.45 -35.50 11.91
N GLU A 253 -5.71 -35.76 11.51
CA GLU A 253 -6.68 -36.46 12.34
C GLU A 253 -6.22 -37.90 12.64
N PHE A 254 -5.74 -38.63 11.64
CA PHE A 254 -5.16 -39.96 11.83
C PHE A 254 -3.99 -39.94 12.82
N THR A 255 -3.08 -38.99 12.69
CA THR A 255 -1.90 -38.89 13.58
C THR A 255 -2.31 -38.65 15.02
N MET A 256 -3.32 -37.76 15.26
CA MET A 256 -3.85 -37.52 16.61
C MET A 256 -4.55 -38.75 17.19
N SER A 257 -5.37 -39.44 16.38
CA SER A 257 -6.06 -40.65 16.80
C SER A 257 -5.07 -41.80 17.06
N ALA A 258 -4.03 -41.93 16.22
CA ALA A 258 -2.98 -42.92 16.42
C ALA A 258 -2.22 -42.68 17.73
N MET A 259 -1.91 -41.41 18.06
CA MET A 259 -1.28 -41.07 19.35
C MET A 259 -2.16 -41.50 20.53
N GLN A 260 -3.49 -41.29 20.44
CA GLN A 260 -4.45 -41.73 21.46
C GLN A 260 -4.43 -43.26 21.61
N VAL A 261 -4.46 -44.01 20.50
CA VAL A 261 -4.45 -45.49 20.51
C VAL A 261 -3.14 -46.01 21.10
N VAL A 262 -1.99 -45.43 20.74
CA VAL A 262 -0.68 -45.81 21.30
C VAL A 262 -0.63 -45.61 22.81
N VAL A 263 -1.13 -44.47 23.30
CA VAL A 263 -1.17 -44.19 24.74
C VAL A 263 -2.08 -45.18 25.49
N ILE A 264 -3.25 -45.50 24.93
CA ILE A 264 -4.17 -46.47 25.55
C ILE A 264 -3.54 -47.88 25.56
N ALA A 265 -2.94 -48.31 24.43
CA ALA A 265 -2.33 -49.63 24.33
C ALA A 265 -1.14 -49.81 25.26
N LEU A 266 -0.21 -48.87 25.29
CA LEU A 266 0.94 -48.92 26.19
C LEU A 266 0.53 -48.72 27.64
N GLY A 267 -0.39 -47.79 27.93
CA GLY A 267 -0.93 -47.58 29.26
C GLY A 267 -1.64 -48.82 29.79
N GLY A 268 -2.41 -49.53 28.96
CA GLY A 268 -2.99 -50.83 29.32
C GLY A 268 -1.94 -51.87 29.71
N ALA A 269 -0.82 -51.95 28.94
CA ALA A 269 0.30 -52.82 29.28
C ALA A 269 0.95 -52.44 30.61
N TYR A 270 1.04 -51.15 30.96
CA TYR A 270 1.57 -50.70 32.26
C TYR A 270 0.59 -50.97 33.40
N ILE A 271 -0.71 -50.91 33.16
CA ILE A 271 -1.75 -51.34 34.16
C ILE A 271 -1.61 -52.83 34.46
N MET A 272 -1.48 -53.68 33.40
CA MET A 272 -1.28 -55.12 33.60
C MET A 272 -0.01 -55.44 34.39
N ARG A 273 0.99 -54.56 34.39
CA ARG A 273 2.22 -54.68 35.18
C ARG A 273 2.12 -54.07 36.57
N GLY A 274 0.97 -53.47 36.93
CA GLY A 274 0.74 -52.81 38.21
C GLY A 274 1.54 -51.50 38.40
N GLN A 275 2.00 -50.86 37.29
CA GLN A 275 2.81 -49.63 37.37
C GLN A 275 1.98 -48.35 37.38
N ILE A 276 0.79 -48.37 36.83
CA ILE A 276 -0.19 -47.26 36.81
C ILE A 276 -1.59 -47.83 37.04
N ASP A 277 -2.53 -46.99 37.46
CA ASP A 277 -3.92 -47.34 37.60
C ASP A 277 -4.80 -46.86 36.41
N TYR A 278 -6.10 -47.21 36.41
CA TYR A 278 -7.03 -46.79 35.36
C TYR A 278 -7.24 -45.27 35.34
N ILE A 279 -7.17 -44.59 36.50
CA ILE A 279 -7.32 -43.13 36.59
C ILE A 279 -6.11 -42.44 35.96
N ASP A 280 -4.93 -43.00 36.15
CA ASP A 280 -3.71 -42.52 35.48
C ASP A 280 -3.84 -42.61 33.95
N LEU A 281 -4.34 -43.72 33.43
CA LEU A 281 -4.54 -43.88 31.97
C LEU A 281 -5.59 -42.88 31.44
N ILE A 282 -6.70 -42.66 32.18
CA ILE A 282 -7.69 -41.64 31.84
C ILE A 282 -7.03 -40.26 31.80
N THR A 283 -6.16 -39.97 32.78
CA THR A 283 -5.42 -38.69 32.85
C THR A 283 -4.51 -38.50 31.63
N PHE A 284 -3.73 -39.52 31.24
CA PHE A 284 -2.93 -39.48 30.01
C PHE A 284 -3.80 -39.24 28.78
N SER A 285 -4.94 -39.94 28.68
CA SER A 285 -5.88 -39.76 27.57
C SER A 285 -6.45 -38.35 27.48
N LEU A 286 -6.80 -37.73 28.61
CA LEU A 286 -7.25 -36.34 28.64
C LEU A 286 -6.14 -35.36 28.20
N TYR A 287 -4.91 -35.56 28.64
CA TYR A 287 -3.78 -34.69 28.18
C TYR A 287 -3.47 -34.88 26.69
N VAL A 288 -3.60 -36.09 26.14
CA VAL A 288 -3.44 -36.31 24.68
C VAL A 288 -4.45 -35.47 23.90
N THR A 289 -5.72 -35.41 24.35
CA THR A 289 -6.72 -34.57 23.70
C THR A 289 -6.39 -33.07 23.81
N THR A 290 -5.76 -32.65 24.91
CA THR A 290 -5.30 -31.27 25.11
C THR A 290 -4.16 -30.90 24.15
N PHE A 291 -3.36 -31.85 23.63
CA PHE A 291 -2.28 -31.61 22.68
C PHE A 291 -2.75 -31.25 21.25
N ILE A 292 -3.97 -31.59 20.90
CA ILE A 292 -4.51 -31.35 19.55
C ILE A 292 -4.46 -29.85 19.20
N SER A 293 -4.92 -29.01 20.10
CA SER A 293 -4.97 -27.55 19.87
C SER A 293 -3.58 -26.93 19.69
N PRO A 294 -2.60 -27.10 20.59
CA PRO A 294 -1.25 -26.56 20.43
C PRO A 294 -0.54 -27.04 19.14
N ILE A 295 -0.72 -28.31 18.77
CA ILE A 295 -0.09 -28.83 17.54
C ILE A 295 -0.70 -28.12 16.32
N ARG A 296 -2.02 -27.95 16.25
CA ARG A 296 -2.69 -27.20 15.18
C ARG A 296 -2.23 -25.75 15.15
N THR A 297 -2.12 -25.12 16.31
CA THR A 297 -1.66 -23.73 16.46
C THR A 297 -0.23 -23.54 15.97
N LEU A 298 0.69 -24.47 16.28
CA LEU A 298 2.07 -24.40 15.77
C LEU A 298 2.16 -24.53 14.24
N VAL A 299 1.29 -25.35 13.64
CA VAL A 299 1.22 -25.47 12.19
C VAL A 299 0.70 -24.19 11.54
N ASN A 300 -0.31 -23.55 12.13
CA ASN A 300 -0.82 -22.26 11.65
C ASN A 300 0.21 -21.13 11.86
N PHE A 301 0.93 -21.16 12.97
CA PHE A 301 2.02 -20.19 13.24
C PHE A 301 3.04 -20.13 12.10
N MET A 302 3.40 -21.27 11.48
CA MET A 302 4.36 -21.29 10.37
C MET A 302 3.88 -20.46 9.16
N GLU A 303 2.58 -20.44 8.87
CA GLU A 303 2.02 -19.63 7.79
C GLU A 303 2.06 -18.14 8.16
N VAL A 304 1.50 -17.80 9.32
CA VAL A 304 1.49 -16.43 9.85
C VAL A 304 2.91 -15.86 9.95
N PHE A 305 3.87 -16.68 10.39
CA PHE A 305 5.28 -16.28 10.47
C PHE A 305 5.89 -16.02 9.10
N THR A 306 5.63 -16.89 8.11
CA THR A 306 6.16 -16.73 6.75
C THR A 306 5.58 -15.50 6.07
N ASP A 307 4.26 -15.33 6.11
CA ASP A 307 3.58 -14.21 5.45
C ASP A 307 3.89 -12.87 6.16
N GLY A 308 3.87 -12.86 7.49
CA GLY A 308 4.18 -11.67 8.28
C GLY A 308 5.64 -11.22 8.14
N THR A 309 6.61 -12.15 8.15
CA THR A 309 8.02 -11.79 7.94
C THR A 309 8.29 -11.30 6.53
N ALA A 310 7.68 -11.91 5.51
CA ALA A 310 7.77 -11.44 4.13
C ALA A 310 7.14 -10.05 3.96
N GLY A 311 5.96 -9.81 4.55
CA GLY A 311 5.31 -8.49 4.58
C GLY A 311 6.20 -7.45 5.26
N PHE A 312 6.80 -7.78 6.40
CA PHE A 312 7.68 -6.87 7.13
C PHE A 312 8.98 -6.55 6.38
N GLN A 313 9.56 -7.52 5.66
CA GLN A 313 10.70 -7.25 4.79
C GLN A 313 10.35 -6.23 3.71
N ARG A 314 9.22 -6.41 3.02
CA ARG A 314 8.74 -5.48 1.99
C ARG A 314 8.41 -4.09 2.56
N PHE A 315 7.85 -4.02 3.77
CA PHE A 315 7.67 -2.76 4.50
C PHE A 315 9.00 -2.05 4.73
N LEU A 316 10.02 -2.77 5.22
CA LEU A 316 11.36 -2.21 5.45
C LEU A 316 12.06 -1.81 4.15
N GLU A 317 11.86 -2.53 3.04
CA GLU A 317 12.37 -2.15 1.73
C GLU A 317 11.89 -0.76 1.34
N LEU A 318 10.58 -0.47 1.49
CA LEU A 318 10.02 0.85 1.23
C LEU A 318 10.53 1.92 2.19
N MET A 319 10.53 1.64 3.50
CA MET A 319 10.98 2.59 4.52
C MET A 319 12.47 2.93 4.43
N ARG A 320 13.28 2.12 3.76
CA ARG A 320 14.72 2.36 3.54
C ARG A 320 15.03 3.14 2.28
N VAL A 321 14.07 3.31 1.37
CA VAL A 321 14.26 4.16 0.20
C VAL A 321 14.42 5.60 0.68
N GLN A 322 15.50 6.24 0.28
CA GLN A 322 15.71 7.66 0.56
C GLN A 322 15.13 8.49 -0.58
N PRO A 323 14.52 9.65 -0.30
CA PRO A 323 14.09 10.55 -1.35
C PRO A 323 15.29 11.03 -2.17
N ASP A 324 15.21 10.88 -3.50
CA ASP A 324 16.27 11.39 -4.41
C ASP A 324 16.40 12.91 -4.32
N ILE A 325 15.30 13.60 -4.02
CA ILE A 325 15.21 15.05 -3.93
C ILE A 325 14.80 15.42 -2.50
N ALA A 326 15.72 15.99 -1.75
CA ALA A 326 15.50 16.52 -0.41
C ALA A 326 15.98 17.97 -0.33
N ASP A 327 15.47 18.72 0.65
CA ASP A 327 15.99 20.04 0.93
C ASP A 327 17.43 19.90 1.49
N ALA A 328 18.35 20.74 0.98
CA ALA A 328 19.69 20.78 1.53
C ALA A 328 19.66 21.24 3.00
N PRO A 329 20.60 20.79 3.85
CA PRO A 329 20.61 21.17 5.27
C PRO A 329 20.65 22.70 5.52
N ASP A 330 21.17 23.45 4.56
CA ASP A 330 21.29 24.91 4.56
C ASP A 330 20.28 25.60 3.63
N ALA A 331 19.31 24.85 3.08
CA ALA A 331 18.29 25.38 2.20
C ALA A 331 17.47 26.49 2.88
N ARG A 332 17.32 27.61 2.18
CA ARG A 332 16.60 28.78 2.66
C ARG A 332 15.29 28.95 1.91
N PRO A 333 14.25 29.53 2.51
CA PRO A 333 13.08 29.94 1.77
C PRO A 333 13.44 30.88 0.62
N LEU A 334 12.86 30.63 -0.57
CA LEU A 334 13.01 31.53 -1.71
C LEU A 334 12.39 32.88 -1.35
N PRO A 335 13.11 34.01 -1.55
CA PRO A 335 12.58 35.35 -1.28
C PRO A 335 11.43 35.68 -2.25
N THR A 336 10.88 36.92 -2.15
CA THR A 336 9.86 37.40 -3.10
C THR A 336 10.42 37.38 -4.51
N VAL A 337 9.75 36.62 -5.40
CA VAL A 337 10.20 36.30 -6.75
C VAL A 337 9.73 37.36 -7.73
N ARG A 338 10.63 37.85 -8.59
CA ARG A 338 10.29 38.70 -9.75
C ARG A 338 9.85 37.87 -10.93
N GLY A 339 10.39 36.64 -11.05
CA GLY A 339 10.01 35.67 -12.05
C GLY A 339 10.98 35.50 -13.21
N GLN A 340 12.23 35.94 -13.11
CA GLN A 340 13.28 35.57 -14.05
C GLN A 340 13.59 34.08 -13.91
N VAL A 341 13.70 33.36 -15.04
CA VAL A 341 14.06 31.93 -15.06
C VAL A 341 15.24 31.71 -15.99
N ASP A 342 16.27 31.05 -15.48
CA ASP A 342 17.49 30.74 -16.23
C ASP A 342 17.76 29.23 -16.19
N TYR A 343 17.94 28.62 -17.35
CA TYR A 343 18.51 27.29 -17.53
C TYR A 343 19.93 27.50 -18.04
N ASN A 344 20.94 27.09 -17.27
CA ASN A 344 22.35 27.29 -17.57
C ASN A 344 23.01 25.94 -17.84
N ASP A 345 23.34 25.66 -19.09
CA ASP A 345 24.02 24.44 -19.55
C ASP A 345 23.33 23.16 -19.03
N VAL A 346 22.00 23.13 -19.06
CA VAL A 346 21.20 22.07 -18.46
C VAL A 346 21.21 20.81 -19.30
N SER A 347 21.63 19.69 -18.69
CA SER A 347 21.46 18.34 -19.25
C SER A 347 20.67 17.48 -18.28
N PHE A 348 19.83 16.58 -18.84
CA PHE A 348 18.99 15.69 -18.05
C PHE A 348 18.77 14.35 -18.72
N ASP A 349 18.93 13.28 -17.93
CA ASP A 349 18.70 11.88 -18.30
C ASP A 349 17.72 11.22 -17.33
N TYR A 350 16.74 10.45 -17.85
CA TYR A 350 16.00 9.51 -17.02
C TYR A 350 16.87 8.27 -16.73
N ALA A 351 16.54 7.49 -15.69
CA ALA A 351 17.38 6.42 -15.13
C ALA A 351 17.91 5.35 -16.11
N GLU A 352 17.41 5.25 -17.32
CA GLU A 352 17.78 4.24 -18.31
C GLU A 352 18.72 4.75 -19.42
N GLY A 353 19.37 5.89 -19.21
CA GLY A 353 20.46 6.35 -20.09
C GLY A 353 20.02 7.00 -21.42
N ALA A 354 18.74 7.32 -21.58
CA ALA A 354 18.29 8.12 -22.71
C ALA A 354 18.41 9.61 -22.39
N THR A 355 19.35 10.32 -23.02
CA THR A 355 19.50 11.78 -22.89
C THR A 355 18.26 12.48 -23.45
N VAL A 356 17.57 13.23 -22.60
CA VAL A 356 16.35 13.95 -22.96
C VAL A 356 16.60 15.43 -23.19
N LEU A 357 17.54 16.02 -22.43
CA LEU A 357 18.01 17.39 -22.60
C LEU A 357 19.54 17.40 -22.54
N SER A 358 20.17 18.15 -23.43
CA SER A 358 21.62 18.25 -23.53
C SER A 358 22.04 19.68 -23.82
N HIS A 359 22.84 20.24 -22.90
CA HIS A 359 23.40 21.59 -22.98
C HIS A 359 22.36 22.68 -23.32
N VAL A 360 21.26 22.71 -22.59
CA VAL A 360 20.18 23.69 -22.80
C VAL A 360 20.50 24.98 -22.05
N ASP A 361 20.65 26.05 -22.82
CA ASP A 361 20.74 27.43 -22.36
C ASP A 361 19.47 28.19 -22.71
N LEU A 362 18.75 28.68 -21.71
CA LEU A 362 17.49 29.40 -21.91
C LEU A 362 17.30 30.44 -20.82
N HIS A 363 17.12 31.69 -21.23
CA HIS A 363 16.83 32.82 -20.33
C HIS A 363 15.40 33.30 -20.56
N ILE A 364 14.62 33.51 -19.51
CA ILE A 364 13.22 34.00 -19.56
C ILE A 364 13.12 35.21 -18.66
N ALA A 365 12.74 36.34 -19.22
CA ALA A 365 12.65 37.60 -18.46
C ALA A 365 11.39 37.60 -17.53
N PRO A 366 11.41 38.41 -16.44
CA PRO A 366 10.22 38.57 -15.61
C PRO A 366 9.02 39.08 -16.42
N GLY A 367 7.88 38.38 -16.29
CA GLY A 367 6.64 38.72 -17.01
C GLY A 367 6.60 38.30 -18.48
N GLU A 368 7.64 37.65 -18.99
CA GLU A 368 7.71 37.14 -20.35
C GLU A 368 6.86 35.87 -20.51
N THR A 369 6.18 35.75 -21.64
CA THR A 369 5.51 34.51 -22.07
C THR A 369 6.37 33.81 -23.11
N LEU A 370 6.97 32.67 -22.72
CA LEU A 370 7.76 31.80 -23.59
C LEU A 370 6.93 30.59 -24.04
N ALA A 371 6.82 30.39 -25.35
CA ALA A 371 6.28 29.15 -25.91
C ALA A 371 7.39 28.15 -26.21
N VAL A 372 7.26 26.92 -25.71
CA VAL A 372 8.17 25.80 -26.01
C VAL A 372 7.49 24.87 -27.00
N VAL A 373 8.08 24.72 -28.16
CA VAL A 373 7.56 23.90 -29.27
C VAL A 373 8.57 22.85 -29.72
N GLY A 374 8.13 21.84 -30.47
CA GLY A 374 8.98 20.77 -30.98
C GLY A 374 8.26 19.43 -31.11
N PRO A 375 8.89 18.39 -31.62
CA PRO A 375 8.29 17.07 -31.79
C PRO A 375 7.89 16.43 -30.44
N SER A 376 6.96 15.50 -30.50
CA SER A 376 6.60 14.69 -29.32
C SER A 376 7.82 13.88 -28.86
N GLY A 377 8.04 13.82 -27.53
CA GLY A 377 9.25 13.18 -26.97
C GLY A 377 10.52 14.04 -27.01
N GLY A 378 10.47 15.28 -27.54
CA GLY A 378 11.63 16.17 -27.64
C GLY A 378 12.15 16.80 -26.34
N GLY A 379 11.56 16.47 -25.16
CA GLY A 379 12.02 16.98 -23.86
C GLY A 379 11.29 18.22 -23.33
N LYS A 380 10.25 18.72 -24.01
CA LYS A 380 9.49 19.92 -23.60
C LYS A 380 8.90 19.82 -22.18
N THR A 381 8.16 18.76 -21.90
CA THR A 381 7.57 18.52 -20.57
C THR A 381 8.66 18.33 -19.52
N THR A 382 9.75 17.66 -19.86
CA THR A 382 10.89 17.46 -18.97
C THR A 382 11.54 18.80 -18.58
N LEU A 383 11.78 19.70 -19.58
CA LEU A 383 12.31 21.04 -19.29
C LEU A 383 11.44 21.76 -18.24
N CYS A 384 10.13 21.72 -18.42
CA CYS A 384 9.19 22.36 -17.50
C CYS A 384 9.13 21.69 -16.10
N GLN A 385 9.39 20.39 -16.01
CA GLN A 385 9.38 19.65 -14.74
C GLN A 385 10.65 19.89 -13.90
N LEU A 386 11.75 20.34 -14.50
CA LEU A 386 12.97 20.70 -13.79
C LEU A 386 12.79 21.98 -12.96
N LEU A 387 11.99 22.96 -13.42
CA LEU A 387 11.81 24.24 -12.74
C LEU A 387 11.17 24.13 -11.35
N PRO A 388 10.06 23.37 -11.13
CA PRO A 388 9.51 23.13 -9.78
C PRO A 388 10.31 22.07 -9.00
N ARG A 389 11.47 21.65 -9.55
CA ARG A 389 12.34 20.61 -8.97
C ARG A 389 11.56 19.32 -8.70
N PHE A 390 10.82 18.83 -9.73
CA PHE A 390 10.25 17.50 -9.68
C PHE A 390 11.32 16.44 -9.99
N TYR A 391 12.35 16.84 -10.73
CA TYR A 391 13.60 16.13 -10.99
C TYR A 391 14.76 17.11 -10.85
N ASP A 392 15.94 16.64 -10.43
CA ASP A 392 17.16 17.39 -10.44
C ASP A 392 17.90 17.20 -11.77
N VAL A 393 18.59 18.24 -12.25
CA VAL A 393 19.39 18.19 -13.48
C VAL A 393 20.57 17.22 -13.32
N THR A 394 20.97 16.56 -14.41
CA THR A 394 22.19 15.73 -14.45
C THR A 394 23.44 16.59 -14.44
N SER A 395 23.44 17.71 -15.20
CA SER A 395 24.48 18.75 -15.15
C SER A 395 23.87 20.12 -15.41
N GLY A 396 24.61 21.17 -15.09
CA GLY A 396 24.14 22.55 -15.17
C GLY A 396 23.30 22.99 -13.98
N SER A 397 22.52 24.04 -14.15
CA SER A 397 21.66 24.59 -13.10
C SER A 397 20.39 25.24 -13.65
N VAL A 398 19.30 25.17 -12.85
CA VAL A 398 18.07 25.93 -13.07
C VAL A 398 17.98 26.97 -11.98
N CYS A 399 17.80 28.25 -12.36
CA CYS A 399 17.77 29.37 -11.41
C CYS A 399 16.47 30.16 -11.53
N ILE A 400 15.99 30.70 -10.40
CA ILE A 400 14.93 31.70 -10.34
C ILE A 400 15.51 32.96 -9.72
N ASP A 401 15.43 34.10 -10.43
CA ASP A 401 16.03 35.38 -10.03
C ASP A 401 17.53 35.23 -9.65
N GLY A 402 18.28 34.40 -10.38
CA GLY A 402 19.70 34.11 -10.14
C GLY A 402 19.98 33.12 -9.00
N ILE A 403 18.97 32.57 -8.33
CA ILE A 403 19.11 31.62 -7.22
C ILE A 403 18.86 30.21 -7.73
N ASP A 404 19.83 29.29 -7.58
CA ASP A 404 19.68 27.89 -7.95
C ASP A 404 18.56 27.22 -7.15
N VAL A 405 17.62 26.55 -7.85
CA VAL A 405 16.46 25.89 -7.24
C VAL A 405 16.84 24.78 -6.24
N ARG A 406 18.07 24.25 -6.30
CA ARG A 406 18.59 23.24 -5.38
C ARG A 406 18.97 23.81 -4.00
N THR A 407 19.19 25.12 -3.90
CA THR A 407 19.63 25.79 -2.66
C THR A 407 18.46 26.33 -1.82
N VAL A 408 17.24 26.21 -2.33
CA VAL A 408 16.04 26.69 -1.65
C VAL A 408 15.14 25.54 -1.21
N THR A 409 14.25 25.82 -0.23
CA THR A 409 13.30 24.80 0.22
C THR A 409 12.25 24.52 -0.87
N GLN A 410 11.96 23.24 -1.12
CA GLN A 410 10.97 22.82 -2.11
C GLN A 410 9.59 23.46 -1.89
N ALA A 411 9.19 23.63 -0.63
CA ALA A 411 7.92 24.26 -0.28
C ALA A 411 7.85 25.72 -0.75
N SER A 412 8.92 26.51 -0.59
CA SER A 412 8.96 27.90 -1.07
C SER A 412 9.03 27.99 -2.58
N LEU A 413 9.83 27.13 -3.22
CA LEU A 413 9.94 27.01 -4.68
C LEU A 413 8.59 26.68 -5.31
N ARG A 414 7.96 25.61 -4.86
CA ARG A 414 6.67 25.13 -5.41
C ARG A 414 5.51 26.08 -5.11
N ARG A 415 5.64 26.96 -4.12
CA ARG A 415 4.64 28.00 -3.87
C ARG A 415 4.67 29.09 -4.95
N CYS A 416 5.83 29.48 -5.46
CA CYS A 416 5.94 30.50 -6.50
C CYS A 416 5.75 29.98 -7.92
N VAL A 417 5.80 28.65 -8.15
CA VAL A 417 5.59 28.02 -9.46
C VAL A 417 4.23 27.33 -9.51
N GLY A 418 3.37 27.71 -10.43
CA GLY A 418 2.09 27.05 -10.73
C GLY A 418 2.21 26.19 -11.98
N VAL A 419 1.73 24.95 -11.91
CA VAL A 419 1.76 24.01 -13.04
C VAL A 419 0.34 23.58 -13.40
N LEU A 420 -0.08 23.85 -14.63
CA LEU A 420 -1.28 23.27 -15.24
C LEU A 420 -0.85 22.07 -16.06
N GLN A 421 -1.22 20.88 -15.63
CA GLN A 421 -0.88 19.63 -16.33
C GLN A 421 -1.89 19.30 -17.42
N GLN A 422 -1.44 18.60 -18.46
CA GLN A 422 -2.27 18.09 -19.55
C GLN A 422 -3.42 17.21 -19.04
N GLU A 423 -3.11 16.25 -18.17
CA GLU A 423 -4.10 15.43 -17.48
C GLU A 423 -4.42 16.02 -16.11
N VAL A 424 -5.63 16.58 -16.00
CA VAL A 424 -6.10 17.17 -14.75
C VAL A 424 -6.52 16.09 -13.76
N PHE A 425 -5.87 16.06 -12.61
CA PHE A 425 -6.27 15.21 -11.49
C PHE A 425 -7.20 15.97 -10.52
N LEU A 426 -8.38 15.38 -10.26
CA LEU A 426 -9.30 15.85 -9.22
C LEU A 426 -9.41 14.78 -8.12
N PHE A 427 -9.38 15.24 -6.88
CA PHE A 427 -9.60 14.38 -5.72
C PHE A 427 -11.08 13.99 -5.63
N ALA A 428 -11.34 12.81 -5.10
CA ALA A 428 -12.69 12.31 -4.82
C ALA A 428 -13.30 13.07 -3.64
N ASP A 429 -13.71 14.32 -3.90
CA ASP A 429 -14.23 15.28 -2.94
C ASP A 429 -15.21 16.24 -3.63
N THR A 430 -15.68 17.28 -2.94
CA THR A 430 -16.53 18.32 -3.52
C THR A 430 -15.75 19.23 -4.47
N ILE A 431 -16.46 19.98 -5.32
CA ILE A 431 -15.86 21.01 -6.17
C ILE A 431 -15.17 22.07 -5.30
N ARG A 432 -15.80 22.47 -4.20
CA ARG A 432 -15.26 23.44 -3.23
C ARG A 432 -13.90 23.02 -2.73
N GLU A 433 -13.77 21.79 -2.20
CA GLU A 433 -12.51 21.29 -1.67
C GLU A 433 -11.44 21.08 -2.75
N ASN A 434 -11.87 20.69 -3.94
CA ASN A 434 -10.98 20.61 -5.08
C ASN A 434 -10.38 21.97 -5.49
N ILE A 435 -11.14 23.07 -5.41
CA ILE A 435 -10.58 24.42 -5.65
C ILE A 435 -9.74 24.88 -4.45
N ARG A 436 -10.21 24.66 -3.20
CA ARG A 436 -9.50 25.00 -1.97
C ARG A 436 -8.12 24.36 -1.87
N TYR A 437 -7.90 23.24 -2.57
CA TYR A 437 -6.59 22.58 -2.64
C TYR A 437 -5.47 23.50 -3.13
N GLY A 438 -5.77 24.53 -3.91
CA GLY A 438 -4.83 25.58 -4.33
C GLY A 438 -4.27 26.42 -3.18
N ARG A 439 -5.12 26.66 -2.14
CA ARG A 439 -4.77 27.34 -0.89
C ARG A 439 -5.73 26.89 0.21
N PRO A 440 -5.28 26.00 1.14
CA PRO A 440 -6.17 25.36 2.14
C PRO A 440 -6.87 26.34 3.11
N ASP A 441 -6.28 27.49 3.37
CA ASP A 441 -6.79 28.54 4.27
C ASP A 441 -7.71 29.56 3.55
N ALA A 442 -8.06 29.32 2.28
CA ALA A 442 -8.92 30.21 1.51
C ALA A 442 -10.36 30.21 2.02
N THR A 443 -10.95 31.38 2.05
CA THR A 443 -12.38 31.59 2.34
C THR A 443 -13.25 31.16 1.17
N ASP A 444 -14.54 30.84 1.43
CA ASP A 444 -15.48 30.48 0.39
C ASP A 444 -15.66 31.60 -0.66
N ALA A 445 -15.60 32.87 -0.23
CA ALA A 445 -15.67 34.01 -1.14
C ALA A 445 -14.48 34.04 -2.13
N GLU A 446 -13.27 33.69 -1.68
CA GLU A 446 -12.08 33.59 -2.54
C GLU A 446 -12.17 32.40 -3.49
N ILE A 447 -12.72 31.28 -3.04
CA ILE A 447 -12.97 30.08 -3.87
C ILE A 447 -13.94 30.45 -5.00
N GLU A 448 -15.07 31.09 -4.68
CA GLU A 448 -16.05 31.54 -5.67
C GLU A 448 -15.46 32.58 -6.63
N GLN A 449 -14.60 33.47 -6.14
CA GLN A 449 -13.91 34.44 -6.99
C GLN A 449 -12.93 33.75 -7.95
N ALA A 450 -12.17 32.76 -7.48
CA ALA A 450 -11.29 31.97 -8.33
C ALA A 450 -12.07 31.19 -9.40
N ALA A 451 -13.23 30.64 -9.06
CA ALA A 451 -14.12 29.98 -10.01
C ALA A 451 -14.70 30.93 -11.06
N ARG A 452 -15.01 32.18 -10.68
CA ARG A 452 -15.43 33.23 -11.62
C ARG A 452 -14.32 33.59 -12.61
N TYR A 453 -13.09 33.78 -12.13
CA TYR A 453 -11.93 34.03 -13.00
C TYR A 453 -11.62 32.86 -13.95
N ALA A 454 -11.86 31.62 -13.51
CA ALA A 454 -11.73 30.43 -14.32
C ALA A 454 -12.96 30.15 -15.23
N GLU A 455 -13.93 31.04 -15.29
CA GLU A 455 -15.16 30.96 -16.09
C GLU A 455 -15.99 29.67 -15.87
N ILE A 456 -16.02 29.15 -14.63
CA ILE A 456 -16.76 27.93 -14.30
C ILE A 456 -17.88 28.15 -13.24
N ASP A 457 -17.91 29.28 -12.53
CA ASP A 457 -18.86 29.57 -11.45
C ASP A 457 -20.33 29.37 -11.86
N ARG A 458 -20.72 29.81 -13.06
CA ARG A 458 -22.10 29.65 -13.54
C ARG A 458 -22.50 28.17 -13.69
N GLU A 459 -21.60 27.37 -14.19
CA GLU A 459 -21.85 25.94 -14.38
C GLU A 459 -21.92 25.22 -13.03
N ILE A 460 -21.03 25.57 -12.08
CA ILE A 460 -21.06 25.04 -10.72
C ILE A 460 -22.40 25.36 -10.05
N ARG A 461 -22.86 26.61 -10.12
CA ARG A 461 -24.15 27.05 -9.53
C ARG A 461 -25.36 26.42 -10.18
N ALA A 462 -25.24 25.96 -11.42
CA ALA A 462 -26.32 25.25 -12.13
C ALA A 462 -26.39 23.76 -11.76
N MET A 463 -25.43 23.22 -11.04
CA MET A 463 -25.44 21.84 -10.52
C MET A 463 -26.40 21.75 -9.31
N PRO A 464 -27.00 20.57 -9.05
CA PRO A 464 -27.96 20.43 -7.95
C PRO A 464 -27.40 20.85 -6.58
N ASP A 465 -26.16 20.49 -6.27
CA ASP A 465 -25.48 20.77 -4.99
C ASP A 465 -24.48 21.93 -5.11
N GLY A 466 -24.43 22.63 -6.26
CA GLY A 466 -23.53 23.76 -6.48
C GLY A 466 -22.06 23.41 -6.18
N TYR A 467 -21.41 24.21 -5.34
CA TYR A 467 -20.01 23.99 -4.93
C TYR A 467 -19.80 22.72 -4.09
N ASP A 468 -20.84 22.19 -3.48
CA ASP A 468 -20.78 20.99 -2.65
C ASP A 468 -21.04 19.71 -3.48
N THR A 469 -21.16 19.85 -4.82
CA THR A 469 -21.25 18.72 -5.74
C THR A 469 -20.01 17.86 -5.65
N TYR A 470 -20.19 16.55 -5.36
CA TYR A 470 -19.13 15.56 -5.33
C TYR A 470 -18.69 15.16 -6.73
N VAL A 471 -17.38 15.20 -7.01
CA VAL A 471 -16.88 15.02 -8.39
C VAL A 471 -16.54 13.55 -8.75
N GLY A 472 -16.54 12.65 -7.78
CA GLY A 472 -16.14 11.25 -7.96
C GLY A 472 -14.64 11.05 -8.13
N GLU A 473 -14.23 9.80 -8.29
CA GLU A 473 -12.82 9.47 -8.52
C GLU A 473 -12.33 10.10 -9.83
N ARG A 474 -11.21 10.84 -9.76
CA ARG A 474 -10.61 11.57 -10.90
C ARG A 474 -11.61 12.49 -11.62
N GLY A 475 -12.66 12.92 -10.92
CA GLY A 475 -13.67 13.80 -11.51
C GLY A 475 -14.50 13.16 -12.63
N VAL A 476 -14.80 11.87 -12.54
CA VAL A 476 -15.52 11.12 -13.59
C VAL A 476 -16.86 11.73 -13.97
N MET A 477 -17.46 12.50 -13.07
CA MET A 477 -18.76 13.17 -13.28
C MET A 477 -18.66 14.50 -14.05
N LEU A 478 -17.45 14.98 -14.36
CA LEU A 478 -17.20 16.26 -15.01
C LEU A 478 -16.67 16.09 -16.43
N SER A 479 -17.02 17.02 -17.32
CA SER A 479 -16.44 17.09 -18.66
C SER A 479 -14.94 17.48 -18.60
N GLY A 480 -14.16 17.17 -19.66
CA GLY A 480 -12.76 17.54 -19.75
C GLY A 480 -12.53 19.04 -19.54
N GLY A 481 -13.35 19.88 -20.18
CA GLY A 481 -13.28 21.35 -20.04
C GLY A 481 -13.63 21.84 -18.63
N GLN A 482 -14.55 21.19 -17.92
CA GLN A 482 -14.85 21.51 -16.53
C GLN A 482 -13.67 21.17 -15.61
N LYS A 483 -13.06 20.00 -15.80
CA LYS A 483 -11.86 19.61 -15.05
C LYS A 483 -10.73 20.61 -15.22
N GLN A 484 -10.46 21.02 -16.46
CA GLN A 484 -9.40 22.00 -16.76
C GLN A 484 -9.69 23.35 -16.09
N ARG A 485 -10.92 23.88 -16.21
CA ARG A 485 -11.28 25.15 -15.55
C ARG A 485 -11.23 25.08 -14.02
N LEU A 486 -11.53 23.92 -13.43
CA LEU A 486 -11.32 23.71 -11.98
C LEU A 486 -9.83 23.75 -11.62
N SER A 487 -8.96 23.17 -12.45
CA SER A 487 -7.51 23.27 -12.25
C SER A 487 -6.99 24.70 -12.42
N ILE A 488 -7.53 25.46 -13.36
CA ILE A 488 -7.25 26.89 -13.52
C ILE A 488 -7.71 27.67 -12.28
N ALA A 489 -8.89 27.36 -11.71
CA ALA A 489 -9.37 27.97 -10.48
C ALA A 489 -8.42 27.71 -9.29
N ARG A 490 -7.84 26.51 -9.18
CA ARG A 490 -6.76 26.22 -8.20
C ARG A 490 -5.57 27.14 -8.36
N LEU A 491 -5.14 27.42 -9.61
CA LEU A 491 -4.02 28.31 -9.89
C LEU A 491 -4.33 29.77 -9.59
N PHE A 492 -5.54 30.25 -9.86
CA PHE A 492 -5.98 31.59 -9.43
C PHE A 492 -5.90 31.73 -7.91
N LEU A 493 -6.37 30.73 -7.18
CA LEU A 493 -6.35 30.71 -5.73
C LEU A 493 -4.93 30.65 -5.16
N LYS A 494 -4.05 29.84 -5.79
CA LYS A 494 -2.63 29.72 -5.44
C LYS A 494 -1.84 31.01 -5.72
N ASN A 495 -2.17 31.71 -6.79
CA ASN A 495 -1.58 32.99 -7.23
C ASN A 495 -0.04 32.95 -7.38
N PRO A 496 0.54 32.06 -8.18
CA PRO A 496 1.99 31.94 -8.35
C PRO A 496 2.54 33.05 -9.23
N GLN A 497 3.87 33.35 -9.11
CA GLN A 497 4.56 34.32 -9.95
C GLN A 497 5.00 33.74 -11.28
N ILE A 498 5.25 32.44 -11.35
CA ILE A 498 5.67 31.71 -12.54
C ILE A 498 4.62 30.67 -12.86
N LEU A 499 4.22 30.57 -14.11
CA LEU A 499 3.23 29.60 -14.61
C LEU A 499 3.85 28.68 -15.64
N ILE A 500 3.57 27.40 -15.51
CA ILE A 500 3.85 26.37 -16.51
C ILE A 500 2.51 25.83 -17.01
N LEU A 501 2.24 25.99 -18.31
CA LEU A 501 0.99 25.58 -18.94
C LEU A 501 1.29 24.48 -19.96
N ASP A 502 0.90 23.23 -19.63
CA ASP A 502 1.10 22.07 -20.50
C ASP A 502 -0.22 21.74 -21.19
N GLU A 503 -0.28 21.97 -22.52
CA GLU A 503 -1.36 21.64 -23.46
C GLU A 503 -2.81 21.72 -22.90
N ALA A 504 -3.26 22.91 -22.56
CA ALA A 504 -4.53 23.11 -21.87
C ALA A 504 -5.81 22.91 -22.72
N THR A 505 -5.74 22.61 -24.03
CA THR A 505 -6.92 22.70 -24.93
C THR A 505 -7.15 21.50 -25.88
N SER A 506 -6.49 20.36 -25.69
CA SER A 506 -6.68 19.20 -26.57
C SER A 506 -8.08 18.57 -26.40
N ALA A 507 -8.79 18.33 -27.51
CA ALA A 507 -10.08 17.61 -27.62
C ALA A 507 -11.32 18.31 -27.01
N LEU A 508 -11.41 19.65 -27.04
CA LEU A 508 -12.55 20.41 -26.55
C LEU A 508 -13.35 21.05 -27.71
N ASP A 509 -14.61 21.36 -27.45
CA ASP A 509 -15.40 22.18 -28.37
C ASP A 509 -14.92 23.65 -28.37
N SER A 510 -15.13 24.35 -29.49
CA SER A 510 -14.62 25.71 -29.71
C SER A 510 -15.06 26.74 -28.67
N VAL A 511 -16.26 26.59 -28.09
CA VAL A 511 -16.80 27.53 -27.08
C VAL A 511 -16.06 27.30 -25.73
N THR A 512 -15.88 26.04 -25.35
CA THR A 512 -15.15 25.68 -24.12
C THR A 512 -13.67 26.04 -24.24
N GLU A 513 -13.06 25.83 -25.42
CA GLU A 513 -11.67 26.23 -25.72
C GLU A 513 -11.49 27.73 -25.53
N GLN A 514 -12.41 28.57 -26.08
CA GLN A 514 -12.33 30.03 -25.93
C GLN A 514 -12.44 30.48 -24.46
N ARG A 515 -13.29 29.84 -23.67
CA ARG A 515 -13.41 30.15 -22.22
C ARG A 515 -12.14 29.80 -21.47
N ILE A 516 -11.54 28.67 -21.77
CA ILE A 516 -10.26 28.25 -21.17
C ILE A 516 -9.16 29.24 -21.55
N GLN A 517 -9.10 29.64 -22.82
CA GLN A 517 -8.11 30.61 -23.29
C GLN A 517 -8.25 31.96 -22.58
N ASN A 518 -9.46 32.49 -22.48
CA ASN A 518 -9.74 33.74 -21.74
C ASN A 518 -9.31 33.66 -20.27
N ALA A 519 -9.56 32.51 -19.60
CA ALA A 519 -9.15 32.28 -18.24
C ALA A 519 -7.62 32.21 -18.12
N LEU A 520 -6.93 31.53 -19.07
CA LEU A 520 -5.47 31.46 -19.11
C LEU A 520 -4.83 32.81 -19.38
N ASP A 521 -5.35 33.61 -20.34
CA ASP A 521 -4.86 34.94 -20.64
C ASP A 521 -5.01 35.87 -19.42
N THR A 522 -6.10 35.73 -18.67
CA THR A 522 -6.33 36.46 -17.43
C THR A 522 -5.34 36.01 -16.34
N LEU A 523 -5.09 34.73 -16.25
CA LEU A 523 -4.14 34.15 -15.29
C LEU A 523 -2.68 34.55 -15.61
N ALA A 524 -2.32 34.62 -16.88
CA ALA A 524 -0.96 34.93 -17.33
C ALA A 524 -0.53 36.39 -17.12
N ARG A 525 -1.48 37.32 -17.02
CA ARG A 525 -1.18 38.77 -16.92
C ARG A 525 -0.27 39.08 -15.75
N GLY A 526 0.87 39.73 -16.05
CA GLY A 526 1.87 40.16 -15.06
C GLY A 526 2.69 39.04 -14.43
N ARG A 527 2.67 37.83 -15.02
CA ARG A 527 3.42 36.66 -14.57
C ARG A 527 4.36 36.16 -15.67
N THR A 528 5.42 35.50 -15.26
CA THR A 528 6.27 34.76 -16.20
C THR A 528 5.58 33.45 -16.58
N CYS A 529 5.41 33.19 -17.88
CA CYS A 529 4.68 32.03 -18.38
C CYS A 529 5.56 31.17 -19.28
N ILE A 530 5.58 29.87 -19.05
CA ILE A 530 6.17 28.87 -19.93
C ILE A 530 5.02 28.01 -20.47
N ILE A 531 4.79 28.05 -21.77
CA ILE A 531 3.67 27.34 -22.41
C ILE A 531 4.25 26.23 -23.29
N ILE A 532 3.92 24.97 -22.98
CA ILE A 532 4.18 23.84 -23.87
C ILE A 532 3.05 23.82 -24.90
N ALA A 533 3.39 24.18 -26.15
CA ALA A 533 2.40 24.32 -27.19
C ALA A 533 2.45 23.13 -28.16
N HIS A 534 1.34 22.41 -28.26
CA HIS A 534 1.07 21.44 -29.32
C HIS A 534 0.21 22.04 -30.43
N ARG A 535 -0.50 23.16 -30.14
CA ARG A 535 -1.21 23.96 -31.14
C ARG A 535 -0.55 25.31 -31.31
N LEU A 536 -0.22 25.66 -32.54
CA LEU A 536 0.44 26.92 -32.86
C LEU A 536 -0.44 28.15 -32.66
N SER A 537 -1.79 27.99 -32.56
CA SER A 537 -2.69 29.07 -32.14
C SER A 537 -2.35 29.60 -30.76
N THR A 538 -1.90 28.76 -29.87
CA THR A 538 -1.45 29.13 -28.51
C THR A 538 -0.12 29.88 -28.51
N VAL A 539 0.70 29.72 -29.58
CA VAL A 539 2.00 30.34 -29.72
C VAL A 539 1.91 31.79 -30.22
N GLN A 540 0.80 32.15 -30.91
CA GLN A 540 0.64 33.50 -31.48
C GLN A 540 0.62 34.63 -30.43
N GLY A 541 0.27 34.30 -29.21
CA GLY A 541 0.27 35.24 -28.08
C GLY A 541 1.57 35.25 -27.25
N ALA A 542 2.56 34.45 -27.61
CA ALA A 542 3.81 34.39 -26.88
C ALA A 542 4.79 35.50 -27.31
N ASP A 543 5.52 36.06 -26.35
CA ASP A 543 6.56 37.06 -26.61
C ASP A 543 7.73 36.44 -27.37
N ARG A 544 8.07 35.19 -27.02
CA ARG A 544 9.17 34.44 -27.60
C ARG A 544 8.86 32.94 -27.69
N VAL A 545 9.50 32.31 -28.65
CA VAL A 545 9.42 30.86 -28.93
C VAL A 545 10.79 30.23 -28.79
N ALA A 546 10.85 29.07 -28.14
CA ALA A 546 11.99 28.17 -28.09
C ALA A 546 11.62 26.84 -28.75
N VAL A 547 12.37 26.43 -29.75
CA VAL A 547 12.20 25.15 -30.47
C VAL A 547 13.14 24.11 -29.88
N ILE A 548 12.60 23.05 -29.32
CA ILE A 548 13.40 21.93 -28.81
C ILE A 548 13.32 20.78 -29.80
N ASP A 549 14.47 20.36 -30.29
CA ASP A 549 14.62 19.19 -31.17
C ASP A 549 15.98 18.52 -30.93
N GLY A 550 16.01 17.18 -30.94
CA GLY A 550 17.23 16.40 -30.71
C GLY A 550 17.88 16.68 -29.33
N ALA A 551 17.09 16.90 -28.32
CA ALA A 551 17.51 17.21 -26.94
C ALA A 551 18.11 18.62 -26.74
N HIS A 552 18.11 19.50 -27.73
CA HIS A 552 18.70 20.85 -27.67
C HIS A 552 17.66 21.92 -28.00
N VAL A 553 17.88 23.15 -27.53
CA VAL A 553 17.20 24.34 -28.05
C VAL A 553 17.87 24.74 -29.35
N CYS A 554 17.21 24.43 -30.46
CA CYS A 554 17.80 24.67 -31.80
C CYS A 554 17.46 26.05 -32.40
N GLU A 555 16.34 26.64 -31.98
CA GLU A 555 15.92 27.98 -32.42
C GLU A 555 15.27 28.72 -31.23
N GLN A 556 15.54 30.03 -31.13
CA GLN A 556 14.83 30.92 -30.21
C GLN A 556 14.71 32.32 -30.83
N GLY A 557 13.57 32.97 -30.58
CA GLY A 557 13.27 34.30 -31.11
C GLY A 557 11.79 34.62 -31.06
N THR A 558 11.39 35.79 -31.52
CA THR A 558 9.97 36.12 -31.69
C THR A 558 9.33 35.27 -32.78
N PRO A 559 8.03 34.96 -32.74
CA PRO A 559 7.33 34.20 -33.76
C PRO A 559 7.60 34.74 -35.17
N ALA A 560 7.59 36.08 -35.36
CA ALA A 560 7.84 36.72 -36.65
C ALA A 560 9.28 36.51 -37.17
N GLU A 561 10.30 36.64 -36.30
CA GLU A 561 11.70 36.38 -36.64
C GLU A 561 11.94 34.94 -37.07
N LEU A 562 11.34 33.97 -36.33
CA LEU A 562 11.52 32.54 -36.61
C LEU A 562 10.82 32.12 -37.91
N ILE A 563 9.68 32.72 -38.25
CA ILE A 563 9.04 32.53 -39.57
C ILE A 563 9.94 33.08 -40.69
N ALA A 564 10.50 34.28 -40.50
CA ALA A 564 11.37 34.92 -41.47
C ALA A 564 12.69 34.15 -41.71
N ARG A 565 13.21 33.44 -40.70
CA ARG A 565 14.39 32.57 -40.81
C ARG A 565 14.15 31.30 -41.60
N ASP A 566 12.90 30.94 -41.89
CA ASP A 566 12.48 29.74 -42.61
C ASP A 566 13.07 28.43 -42.07
N GLY A 567 13.23 28.35 -40.75
CA GLY A 567 13.82 27.21 -40.04
C GLY A 567 12.80 26.14 -39.59
N LYS A 568 13.13 25.42 -38.51
CA LYS A 568 12.27 24.36 -37.97
C LYS A 568 10.93 24.88 -37.48
N TYR A 569 10.88 26.07 -36.86
CA TYR A 569 9.65 26.72 -36.46
C TYR A 569 8.72 26.99 -37.64
N ALA A 570 9.24 27.59 -38.71
CA ALA A 570 8.48 27.85 -39.94
C ALA A 570 7.98 26.53 -40.58
N ALA A 571 8.79 25.47 -40.55
CA ALA A 571 8.38 24.14 -41.02
C ALA A 571 7.22 23.57 -40.17
N LEU A 572 7.23 23.73 -38.84
CA LEU A 572 6.13 23.35 -37.97
C LEU A 572 4.85 24.16 -38.24
N CYS A 573 4.99 25.47 -38.52
CA CYS A 573 3.89 26.34 -38.89
C CYS A 573 3.22 25.90 -40.21
N ARG A 574 4.01 25.58 -41.21
CA ARG A 574 3.51 25.04 -42.50
C ARG A 574 2.79 23.70 -42.33
N ALA A 575 3.34 22.81 -41.55
CA ALA A 575 2.73 21.50 -41.27
C ALA A 575 1.36 21.61 -40.59
N GLN A 576 1.09 22.71 -39.87
CA GLN A 576 -0.20 22.99 -39.25
C GLN A 576 -1.08 23.98 -40.03
N HIS A 577 -0.74 24.30 -41.26
CA HIS A 577 -1.49 25.19 -42.18
C HIS A 577 -1.71 26.62 -41.64
N LEU A 578 -0.75 27.19 -40.94
CA LEU A 578 -0.83 28.54 -40.34
C LEU A 578 -0.11 29.60 -41.17
N ILE A 579 0.75 29.19 -42.10
CA ILE A 579 1.44 30.02 -43.10
C ILE A 579 1.55 29.26 -44.44
#